data_cd6dbce6ec767d94c030c22337fdcebf
#
_entry.id   cd6dbce6ec767d94c030c22337fdcebf
#
_cell.length_a   1.000
_cell.length_b   1.000
_cell.length_c   1.000
_cell.angle_alpha   90.00
_cell.angle_beta   90.00
_cell.angle_gamma   90.00
#
_symmetry.space_group_name_H-M   'P 1'
#
loop_
_entity.id
_entity.type
_entity.pdbx_description
1 polymer ?
#
loop_
_entity_poly.entity_id
_entity_poly.type
_entity_poly.pdbx_seq_one_letter_code
_entity_poly.pdbx_strand_id
1 'polypeptide(L)'
;MIVLEGKGLARRYERQGAVIHALRGVDFRLESGEILGVAGESGSGKSTLLKLISGLEAPSAGSILLHGKELSPRRSKEEYRTMQMIFQNAPASFHPRRTIADSIGESVRSLRGRDAPLDLAALADRVGLPRELMERTPRQLSGGQCQRLAIARAMAVEPEILLCDEITSALDVSSQAQILHLLAGICRESRTSAIFVSHDLAVIRCLCDRVMILRDGALVEEGSAEQVICQPKEPYTKKLVDSVLEIKEPENGP
;
A
#
# COMPACT_ATOMS: atom_id res chain seq x y z
N MET A 1 -9.12 16.54 7.02
CA MET A 1 -9.55 15.81 8.26
C MET A 1 -8.67 14.56 8.38
N ILE A 2 -8.09 14.30 9.58
CA ILE A 2 -7.27 13.10 9.81
C ILE A 2 -8.19 11.89 9.89
N VAL A 3 -7.94 10.89 9.04
CA VAL A 3 -8.70 9.62 9.01
C VAL A 3 -7.94 8.50 9.72
N LEU A 4 -6.60 8.51 9.66
CA LEU A 4 -5.76 7.51 10.30
C LEU A 4 -4.53 8.18 10.93
N GLU A 5 -4.16 7.75 12.14
CA GLU A 5 -3.02 8.29 12.86
C GLU A 5 -2.28 7.16 13.58
N GLY A 6 -0.96 7.19 13.55
CA GLY A 6 -0.09 6.35 14.36
C GLY A 6 0.68 7.20 15.35
N LYS A 7 0.76 6.75 16.61
CA LYS A 7 1.46 7.44 17.69
C LYS A 7 2.49 6.53 18.33
N GLY A 8 3.76 6.90 18.22
CA GLY A 8 4.88 6.21 18.85
C GLY A 8 5.00 4.73 18.46
N LEU A 9 4.67 4.38 17.20
CA LEU A 9 4.60 2.99 16.76
C LEU A 9 5.97 2.33 16.80
N ALA A 10 6.09 1.30 17.63
CA ALA A 10 7.30 0.49 17.72
C ALA A 10 6.98 -0.99 17.47
N ARG A 11 7.93 -1.69 16.82
CA ARG A 11 7.86 -3.15 16.65
C ARG A 11 9.22 -3.78 16.88
N ARG A 12 9.25 -4.76 17.75
CA ARG A 12 10.44 -5.58 18.06
C ARG A 12 10.15 -7.01 17.67
N TYR A 13 11.13 -7.65 17.06
CA TYR A 13 11.14 -9.09 16.79
C TYR A 13 12.29 -9.72 17.57
N GLU A 14 12.04 -10.86 18.18
CA GLU A 14 13.07 -11.69 18.79
C GLU A 14 13.37 -12.85 17.83
N ARG A 15 14.60 -12.94 17.37
CA ARG A 15 15.04 -14.01 16.48
C ARG A 15 16.41 -14.52 16.93
N GLN A 16 16.48 -15.80 17.29
CA GLN A 16 17.74 -16.47 17.70
C GLN A 16 18.49 -15.72 18.80
N GLY A 17 17.79 -15.16 19.78
CA GLY A 17 18.37 -14.40 20.88
C GLY A 17 18.76 -12.95 20.56
N ALA A 18 18.60 -12.51 19.32
CA ALA A 18 18.80 -11.10 18.93
C ALA A 18 17.46 -10.35 18.89
N VAL A 19 17.44 -9.11 19.37
CA VAL A 19 16.28 -8.21 19.28
C VAL A 19 16.47 -7.29 18.07
N ILE A 20 15.55 -7.39 17.12
CA ILE A 20 15.51 -6.54 15.93
C ILE A 20 14.42 -5.50 16.14
N HIS A 21 14.77 -4.22 16.15
CA HIS A 21 13.84 -3.10 16.19
C HIS A 21 13.43 -2.72 14.77
N ALA A 22 12.31 -3.25 14.30
CA ALA A 22 11.80 -2.97 12.96
C ALA A 22 11.12 -1.60 12.84
N LEU A 23 10.54 -1.09 13.95
CA LEU A 23 10.06 0.29 14.09
C LEU A 23 10.44 0.82 15.48
N ARG A 24 10.76 2.12 15.54
CA ARG A 24 11.36 2.77 16.72
C ARG A 24 10.61 4.05 17.11
N GLY A 25 9.27 3.95 17.31
CA GLY A 25 8.48 5.10 17.72
C GLY A 25 8.10 6.01 16.55
N VAL A 26 7.55 5.44 15.48
CA VAL A 26 7.13 6.19 14.29
C VAL A 26 5.76 6.81 14.53
N ASP A 27 5.67 8.11 14.31
CA ASP A 27 4.42 8.86 14.23
C ASP A 27 4.06 9.09 12.77
N PHE A 28 2.77 9.04 12.45
CA PHE A 28 2.26 9.42 11.13
C PHE A 28 0.79 9.87 11.22
N ARG A 29 0.34 10.58 10.21
CA ARG A 29 -1.07 10.94 9.99
C ARG A 29 -1.40 10.86 8.51
N LEU A 30 -2.62 10.40 8.23
CA LEU A 30 -3.21 10.34 6.90
C LEU A 30 -4.48 11.18 6.90
N GLU A 31 -4.59 12.08 5.94
CA GLU A 31 -5.78 12.91 5.77
C GLU A 31 -6.77 12.28 4.79
N SER A 32 -8.04 12.71 4.86
CA SER A 32 -9.08 12.21 3.95
C SER A 32 -8.77 12.55 2.50
N GLY A 33 -8.76 11.54 1.64
CA GLY A 33 -8.45 11.66 0.22
C GLY A 33 -6.97 11.87 -0.12
N GLU A 34 -6.08 11.81 0.88
CA GLU A 34 -4.63 11.93 0.72
C GLU A 34 -4.01 10.61 0.28
N ILE A 35 -2.97 10.67 -0.56
CA ILE A 35 -2.05 9.56 -0.83
C ILE A 35 -0.72 9.87 -0.12
N LEU A 36 -0.47 9.18 0.99
CA LEU A 36 0.77 9.27 1.77
C LEU A 36 1.78 8.24 1.29
N GLY A 37 2.90 8.69 0.74
CA GLY A 37 4.03 7.84 0.37
C GLY A 37 4.85 7.42 1.59
N VAL A 38 5.36 6.19 1.59
CA VAL A 38 6.37 5.73 2.56
C VAL A 38 7.54 5.16 1.78
N ALA A 39 8.71 5.82 1.87
CA ALA A 39 9.91 5.44 1.15
C ALA A 39 11.10 5.14 2.10
N GLY A 40 12.14 4.52 1.56
CA GLY A 40 13.36 4.13 2.27
C GLY A 40 13.93 2.83 1.73
N GLU A 41 15.14 2.49 2.13
CA GLU A 41 15.83 1.26 1.72
C GLU A 41 15.09 -0.02 2.15
N SER A 42 15.49 -1.17 1.57
CA SER A 42 15.00 -2.47 2.03
C SER A 42 15.35 -2.67 3.51
N GLY A 43 14.37 -3.14 4.30
CA GLY A 43 14.55 -3.32 5.75
C GLY A 43 14.35 -2.06 6.59
N SER A 44 14.03 -0.89 6.02
CA SER A 44 13.77 0.34 6.78
C SER A 44 12.51 0.34 7.65
N GLY A 45 11.64 -0.68 7.54
CA GLY A 45 10.43 -0.83 8.35
C GLY A 45 9.11 -0.57 7.63
N LYS A 46 9.11 -0.21 6.34
CA LYS A 46 7.91 0.17 5.55
C LYS A 46 6.80 -0.88 5.60
N SER A 47 7.09 -2.12 5.20
CA SER A 47 6.09 -3.21 5.22
C SER A 47 5.67 -3.58 6.65
N THR A 48 6.56 -3.40 7.65
CA THR A 48 6.21 -3.56 9.06
C THR A 48 5.18 -2.51 9.47
N LEU A 49 5.36 -1.25 9.08
CA LEU A 49 4.38 -0.19 9.33
C LEU A 49 3.00 -0.55 8.77
N LEU A 50 2.93 -0.99 7.51
CA LEU A 50 1.65 -1.43 6.91
C LEU A 50 1.03 -2.62 7.63
N LYS A 51 1.83 -3.59 8.08
CA LYS A 51 1.33 -4.75 8.85
C LYS A 51 0.75 -4.36 10.20
N LEU A 52 1.33 -3.37 10.89
CA LEU A 52 0.76 -2.85 12.12
C LEU A 52 -0.56 -2.12 11.86
N ILE A 53 -0.60 -1.27 10.83
CA ILE A 53 -1.80 -0.51 10.45
C ILE A 53 -2.93 -1.47 10.08
N SER A 54 -2.67 -2.45 9.22
CA SER A 54 -3.67 -3.43 8.78
C SER A 54 -4.14 -4.39 9.88
N GLY A 55 -3.43 -4.46 11.02
CA GLY A 55 -3.74 -5.41 12.10
C GLY A 55 -3.24 -6.83 11.83
N LEU A 56 -2.42 -7.05 10.80
CA LEU A 56 -1.72 -8.33 10.58
C LEU A 56 -0.70 -8.62 11.67
N GLU A 57 -0.14 -7.58 12.26
CA GLU A 57 0.73 -7.66 13.43
C GLU A 57 0.32 -6.61 14.48
N ALA A 58 0.56 -6.91 15.75
CA ALA A 58 0.33 -5.96 16.84
C ALA A 58 1.60 -5.11 17.06
N PRO A 59 1.48 -3.81 17.37
CA PRO A 59 2.63 -3.01 17.78
C PRO A 59 3.18 -3.50 19.12
N SER A 60 4.50 -3.37 19.32
CA SER A 60 5.14 -3.62 20.63
C SER A 60 4.96 -2.44 21.57
N ALA A 61 4.77 -1.24 21.04
CA ALA A 61 4.41 0.00 21.75
C ALA A 61 3.78 0.99 20.78
N GLY A 62 3.09 1.99 21.31
CA GLY A 62 2.35 2.98 20.54
C GLY A 62 0.94 2.54 20.22
N SER A 63 0.18 3.40 19.56
CA SER A 63 -1.23 3.19 19.21
C SER A 63 -1.54 3.65 17.80
N ILE A 64 -2.62 3.09 17.22
CA ILE A 64 -3.15 3.46 15.91
C ILE A 64 -4.59 3.92 16.13
N LEU A 65 -4.93 5.09 15.58
CA LEU A 65 -6.25 5.66 15.71
C LEU A 65 -6.91 5.77 14.32
N LEU A 66 -8.14 5.31 14.21
CA LEU A 66 -9.01 5.50 13.05
C LEU A 66 -10.11 6.49 13.44
N HIS A 67 -10.21 7.61 12.76
CA HIS A 67 -11.15 8.71 13.12
C HIS A 67 -11.04 9.15 14.58
N GLY A 68 -9.81 9.20 15.10
CA GLY A 68 -9.54 9.56 16.49
C GLY A 68 -9.85 8.49 17.53
N LYS A 69 -10.39 7.32 17.12
CA LYS A 69 -10.64 6.18 18.00
C LYS A 69 -9.49 5.19 17.91
N GLU A 70 -8.94 4.81 19.05
CA GLU A 70 -7.86 3.82 19.11
C GLU A 70 -8.34 2.44 18.64
N LEU A 71 -7.56 1.85 17.74
CA LEU A 71 -7.82 0.53 17.19
C LEU A 71 -7.26 -0.57 18.10
N SER A 72 -8.09 -1.57 18.40
CA SER A 72 -7.63 -2.78 19.08
C SER A 72 -6.65 -3.57 18.19
N PRO A 73 -5.67 -4.30 18.76
CA PRO A 73 -4.84 -5.24 17.98
C PRO A 73 -5.68 -6.25 17.18
N ARG A 74 -6.81 -6.68 17.72
CA ARG A 74 -7.78 -7.50 17.01
C ARG A 74 -8.83 -6.62 16.36
N ARG A 75 -8.72 -6.42 15.05
CA ARG A 75 -9.63 -5.59 14.26
C ARG A 75 -11.03 -6.21 14.15
N SER A 76 -12.04 -5.37 14.20
CA SER A 76 -13.42 -5.72 13.86
C SER A 76 -13.58 -5.93 12.34
N LYS A 77 -14.69 -6.55 11.91
CA LYS A 77 -15.01 -6.68 10.48
C LYS A 77 -15.16 -5.32 9.79
N GLU A 78 -15.69 -4.33 10.50
CA GLU A 78 -15.85 -2.97 9.97
C GLU A 78 -14.51 -2.28 9.78
N GLU A 79 -13.59 -2.42 10.72
CA GLU A 79 -12.23 -1.88 10.59
C GLU A 79 -11.47 -2.56 9.44
N TYR A 80 -11.64 -3.89 9.24
CA TYR A 80 -11.11 -4.56 8.05
C TYR A 80 -11.77 -4.11 6.75
N ARG A 81 -13.07 -3.81 6.74
CA ARG A 81 -13.75 -3.25 5.57
C ARG A 81 -13.21 -1.87 5.24
N THR A 82 -13.06 -1.02 6.26
CA THR A 82 -12.57 0.36 6.12
C THR A 82 -11.15 0.44 5.58
N MET A 83 -10.28 -0.50 5.96
CA MET A 83 -8.86 -0.53 5.55
C MET A 83 -8.55 -1.81 4.79
N GLN A 84 -8.26 -1.70 3.50
CA GLN A 84 -7.91 -2.84 2.66
C GLN A 84 -6.44 -2.80 2.26
N MET A 85 -5.79 -3.96 2.32
CA MET A 85 -4.38 -4.10 1.94
C MET A 85 -4.24 -4.75 0.56
N ILE A 86 -3.41 -4.14 -0.29
CA ILE A 86 -2.98 -4.67 -1.57
C ILE A 86 -1.51 -5.06 -1.41
N PHE A 87 -1.23 -6.34 -1.61
CA PHE A 87 0.09 -6.92 -1.37
C PHE A 87 0.98 -6.84 -2.60
N GLN A 88 2.29 -6.84 -2.39
CA GLN A 88 3.32 -6.90 -3.42
C GLN A 88 3.15 -8.10 -4.37
N ASN A 89 2.87 -9.27 -3.81
CA ASN A 89 2.63 -10.49 -4.60
C ASN A 89 1.12 -10.73 -4.77
N ALA A 90 0.53 -10.07 -5.77
CA ALA A 90 -0.90 -10.18 -6.05
C ALA A 90 -1.36 -11.63 -6.30
N PRO A 91 -0.69 -12.49 -7.10
CA PRO A 91 -1.08 -13.88 -7.26
C PRO A 91 -1.17 -14.65 -5.96
N ALA A 92 -0.24 -14.43 -5.02
CA ALA A 92 -0.24 -15.09 -3.72
C ALA A 92 -1.35 -14.59 -2.78
N SER A 93 -1.95 -13.45 -3.08
CA SER A 93 -3.06 -12.91 -2.30
C SER A 93 -4.42 -13.54 -2.61
N PHE A 94 -4.50 -14.37 -3.66
CA PHE A 94 -5.69 -15.12 -4.05
C PHE A 94 -5.56 -16.61 -3.73
N HIS A 95 -6.70 -17.27 -3.56
CA HIS A 95 -6.70 -18.72 -3.43
C HIS A 95 -6.35 -19.38 -4.79
N PRO A 96 -5.30 -20.22 -4.89
CA PRO A 96 -4.73 -20.64 -6.18
C PRO A 96 -5.65 -21.53 -7.05
N ARG A 97 -6.73 -22.08 -6.49
CA ARG A 97 -7.68 -22.99 -7.16
C ARG A 97 -9.08 -22.40 -7.31
N ARG A 98 -9.34 -21.20 -6.80
CA ARG A 98 -10.63 -20.51 -6.95
C ARG A 98 -10.55 -19.49 -8.06
N THR A 99 -11.70 -19.16 -8.63
CA THR A 99 -11.79 -18.06 -9.60
C THR A 99 -11.60 -16.71 -8.88
N ILE A 100 -11.28 -15.70 -9.66
CA ILE A 100 -11.22 -14.33 -9.15
C ILE A 100 -12.60 -13.90 -8.62
N ALA A 101 -13.67 -14.22 -9.37
CA ALA A 101 -15.04 -13.96 -8.97
C ALA A 101 -15.37 -14.54 -7.60
N ASP A 102 -15.03 -15.81 -7.37
CA ASP A 102 -15.24 -16.47 -6.07
C ASP A 102 -14.49 -15.75 -4.94
N SER A 103 -13.23 -15.36 -5.19
CA SER A 103 -12.37 -14.70 -4.21
C SER A 103 -12.89 -13.30 -3.85
N ILE A 104 -13.37 -12.53 -4.84
CA ILE A 104 -13.99 -11.22 -4.61
C ILE A 104 -15.33 -11.41 -3.86
N GLY A 105 -16.16 -12.34 -4.31
CA GLY A 105 -17.45 -12.64 -3.67
C GLY A 105 -17.29 -13.07 -2.21
N GLU A 106 -16.25 -13.83 -1.88
CA GLU A 106 -15.93 -14.21 -0.50
C GLU A 106 -15.58 -12.99 0.36
N SER A 107 -14.76 -12.08 -0.16
CA SER A 107 -14.40 -10.84 0.53
C SER A 107 -15.62 -9.98 0.82
N VAL A 108 -16.50 -9.79 -0.17
CA VAL A 108 -17.74 -9.00 -0.04
C VAL A 108 -18.67 -9.67 0.99
N ARG A 109 -18.94 -10.96 0.87
CA ARG A 109 -19.80 -11.68 1.83
C ARG A 109 -19.26 -11.64 3.25
N SER A 110 -17.94 -11.71 3.42
CA SER A 110 -17.31 -11.70 4.74
C SER A 110 -17.40 -10.33 5.41
N LEU A 111 -17.18 -9.23 4.66
CA LEU A 111 -17.00 -7.89 5.21
C LEU A 111 -18.26 -7.01 5.07
N ARG A 112 -19.07 -7.20 4.02
CA ARG A 112 -20.30 -6.41 3.78
C ARG A 112 -21.59 -7.18 4.07
N GLY A 113 -21.50 -8.51 4.23
CA GLY A 113 -22.66 -9.38 4.46
C GLY A 113 -23.05 -10.20 3.24
N ARG A 114 -23.90 -11.22 3.46
CA ARG A 114 -24.27 -12.20 2.40
C ARG A 114 -25.06 -11.58 1.26
N ASP A 115 -25.89 -10.58 1.60
CA ASP A 115 -26.84 -9.96 0.66
C ASP A 115 -26.28 -8.65 0.06
N ALA A 116 -24.99 -8.35 0.31
CA ALA A 116 -24.38 -7.15 -0.24
C ALA A 116 -24.29 -7.25 -1.77
N PRO A 117 -24.68 -6.18 -2.49
CA PRO A 117 -24.61 -6.18 -3.94
C PRO A 117 -23.16 -6.27 -4.42
N LEU A 118 -22.94 -7.07 -5.46
CA LEU A 118 -21.63 -7.25 -6.09
C LEU A 118 -21.83 -7.28 -7.62
N ASP A 119 -21.31 -6.26 -8.29
CA ASP A 119 -21.24 -6.17 -9.73
C ASP A 119 -19.80 -6.44 -10.21
N LEU A 120 -19.55 -7.70 -10.57
CA LEU A 120 -18.23 -8.13 -11.07
C LEU A 120 -17.89 -7.50 -12.43
N ALA A 121 -18.90 -7.22 -13.25
CA ALA A 121 -18.68 -6.59 -14.55
C ALA A 121 -18.23 -5.14 -14.40
N ALA A 122 -18.90 -4.37 -13.54
CA ALA A 122 -18.47 -3.00 -13.22
C ALA A 122 -17.08 -2.95 -12.58
N LEU A 123 -16.73 -3.93 -11.73
CA LEU A 123 -15.40 -4.03 -11.16
C LEU A 123 -14.33 -4.34 -12.22
N ALA A 124 -14.59 -5.23 -13.17
CA ALA A 124 -13.69 -5.52 -14.29
C ALA A 124 -13.48 -4.27 -15.16
N ASP A 125 -14.55 -3.60 -15.52
CA ASP A 125 -14.53 -2.36 -16.31
C ASP A 125 -13.73 -1.27 -15.59
N ARG A 126 -13.90 -1.13 -14.27
CA ARG A 126 -13.20 -0.14 -13.44
C ARG A 126 -11.69 -0.33 -13.40
N VAL A 127 -11.21 -1.57 -13.48
CA VAL A 127 -9.77 -1.88 -13.52
C VAL A 127 -9.24 -2.07 -14.94
N GLY A 128 -10.07 -1.81 -15.97
CA GLY A 128 -9.71 -1.87 -17.37
C GLY A 128 -9.35 -3.28 -17.84
N LEU A 129 -10.13 -4.30 -17.41
CA LEU A 129 -9.92 -5.69 -17.78
C LEU A 129 -11.18 -6.31 -18.41
N PRO A 130 -11.00 -7.25 -19.35
CA PRO A 130 -12.12 -8.06 -19.87
C PRO A 130 -12.83 -8.81 -18.74
N ARG A 131 -14.17 -8.82 -18.79
CA ARG A 131 -15.03 -9.42 -17.75
C ARG A 131 -14.81 -10.93 -17.60
N GLU A 132 -14.42 -11.60 -18.67
CA GLU A 132 -14.14 -13.04 -18.73
C GLU A 132 -12.96 -13.44 -17.83
N LEU A 133 -12.08 -12.49 -17.48
CA LEU A 133 -10.96 -12.76 -16.56
C LEU A 133 -11.43 -12.99 -15.12
N MET A 134 -12.64 -12.58 -14.77
CA MET A 134 -13.23 -12.87 -13.45
C MET A 134 -13.42 -14.39 -13.22
N GLU A 135 -13.66 -15.16 -14.30
CA GLU A 135 -13.83 -16.62 -14.24
C GLU A 135 -12.49 -17.40 -14.27
N ARG A 136 -11.37 -16.70 -14.39
CA ARG A 136 -10.04 -17.31 -14.37
C ARG A 136 -9.52 -17.51 -12.96
N THR A 137 -8.65 -18.50 -12.79
CA THR A 137 -7.84 -18.67 -11.60
C THR A 137 -6.59 -17.77 -11.66
N PRO A 138 -5.95 -17.40 -10.53
CA PRO A 138 -4.75 -16.56 -10.54
C PRO A 138 -3.60 -17.09 -11.41
N ARG A 139 -3.50 -18.41 -11.55
CA ARG A 139 -2.46 -19.06 -12.37
C ARG A 139 -2.63 -18.86 -13.88
N GLN A 140 -3.80 -18.47 -14.33
CA GLN A 140 -4.14 -18.25 -15.75
C GLN A 140 -3.99 -16.78 -16.16
N LEU A 141 -3.48 -15.92 -15.27
CA LEU A 141 -3.41 -14.48 -15.44
C LEU A 141 -1.97 -14.00 -15.45
N SER A 142 -1.70 -12.90 -16.14
CA SER A 142 -0.41 -12.21 -16.05
C SER A 142 -0.27 -11.50 -14.69
N GLY A 143 0.97 -11.13 -14.30
CA GLY A 143 1.22 -10.39 -13.06
C GLY A 143 0.44 -9.09 -13.00
N GLY A 144 0.42 -8.30 -14.06
CA GLY A 144 -0.33 -7.04 -14.13
C GLY A 144 -1.85 -7.24 -14.09
N GLN A 145 -2.38 -8.31 -14.71
CA GLN A 145 -3.80 -8.67 -14.59
C GLN A 145 -4.15 -9.05 -13.15
N CYS A 146 -3.34 -9.90 -12.50
CA CYS A 146 -3.54 -10.24 -11.10
C CYS A 146 -3.50 -9.01 -10.20
N GLN A 147 -2.59 -8.06 -10.45
CA GLN A 147 -2.46 -6.84 -9.66
C GLN A 147 -3.71 -5.95 -9.79
N ARG A 148 -4.23 -5.74 -11.01
CA ARG A 148 -5.46 -5.00 -11.23
C ARG A 148 -6.67 -5.68 -10.57
N LEU A 149 -6.74 -7.01 -10.60
CA LEU A 149 -7.81 -7.77 -9.94
C LEU A 149 -7.67 -7.77 -8.41
N ALA A 150 -6.45 -7.66 -7.86
CA ALA A 150 -6.24 -7.45 -6.44
C ALA A 150 -6.74 -6.06 -5.99
N ILE A 151 -6.54 -5.03 -6.83
CA ILE A 151 -7.13 -3.71 -6.63
C ILE A 151 -8.67 -3.80 -6.70
N ALA A 152 -9.23 -4.47 -7.72
CA ALA A 152 -10.68 -4.67 -7.84
C ALA A 152 -11.27 -5.35 -6.60
N ARG A 153 -10.60 -6.39 -6.07
CA ARG A 153 -11.02 -7.08 -4.84
C ARG A 153 -11.02 -6.14 -3.64
N ALA A 154 -9.98 -5.34 -3.47
CA ALA A 154 -9.91 -4.36 -2.39
C ALA A 154 -11.05 -3.34 -2.50
N MET A 155 -11.33 -2.85 -3.70
CA MET A 155 -12.39 -1.88 -3.96
C MET A 155 -13.81 -2.45 -3.86
N ALA A 156 -14.01 -3.75 -4.03
CA ALA A 156 -15.32 -4.40 -3.95
C ALA A 156 -16.00 -4.25 -2.58
N VAL A 157 -15.23 -3.99 -1.53
CA VAL A 157 -15.76 -3.77 -0.18
C VAL A 157 -15.92 -2.28 0.17
N GLU A 158 -15.66 -1.38 -0.78
CA GLU A 158 -15.79 0.08 -0.64
C GLU A 158 -14.97 0.60 0.56
N PRO A 159 -13.63 0.44 0.53
CA PRO A 159 -12.78 0.88 1.61
C PRO A 159 -12.63 2.40 1.63
N GLU A 160 -12.38 2.94 2.81
CA GLU A 160 -11.99 4.34 2.98
C GLU A 160 -10.48 4.53 2.83
N ILE A 161 -9.70 3.48 3.15
CA ILE A 161 -8.24 3.52 3.15
C ILE A 161 -7.68 2.31 2.41
N LEU A 162 -6.75 2.56 1.50
CA LEU A 162 -5.94 1.53 0.84
C LEU A 162 -4.52 1.52 1.41
N LEU A 163 -4.02 0.33 1.73
CA LEU A 163 -2.64 0.09 2.16
C LEU A 163 -1.92 -0.65 1.03
N CYS A 164 -1.04 0.01 0.30
CA CYS A 164 -0.38 -0.50 -0.89
C CYS A 164 1.09 -0.85 -0.57
N ASP A 165 1.43 -2.14 -0.48
CA ASP A 165 2.78 -2.62 -0.17
C ASP A 165 3.51 -3.01 -1.45
N GLU A 166 4.36 -2.11 -1.97
CA GLU A 166 5.22 -2.29 -3.17
C GLU A 166 4.49 -2.91 -4.38
N ILE A 167 3.26 -2.46 -4.64
CA ILE A 167 2.33 -3.09 -5.60
C ILE A 167 2.77 -3.03 -7.07
N THR A 168 3.86 -2.35 -7.39
CA THR A 168 4.40 -2.20 -8.75
C THR A 168 5.78 -2.81 -8.94
N SER A 169 6.46 -3.26 -7.87
CA SER A 169 7.87 -3.68 -7.90
C SER A 169 8.16 -4.90 -8.77
N ALA A 170 7.17 -5.77 -9.00
CA ALA A 170 7.31 -6.99 -9.81
C ALA A 170 6.81 -6.83 -11.26
N LEU A 171 6.48 -5.60 -11.69
CA LEU A 171 5.88 -5.31 -12.99
C LEU A 171 6.88 -4.62 -13.91
N ASP A 172 6.69 -4.81 -15.22
CA ASP A 172 7.38 -4.02 -16.23
C ASP A 172 6.93 -2.54 -16.19
N VAL A 173 7.75 -1.64 -16.76
CA VAL A 173 7.53 -0.18 -16.70
C VAL A 173 6.17 0.23 -17.24
N SER A 174 5.70 -0.41 -18.33
CA SER A 174 4.40 -0.08 -18.94
C SER A 174 3.25 -0.48 -18.02
N SER A 175 3.29 -1.70 -17.48
CA SER A 175 2.30 -2.20 -16.51
C SER A 175 2.32 -1.38 -15.22
N GLN A 176 3.49 -0.97 -14.74
CA GLN A 176 3.64 -0.10 -13.58
C GLN A 176 2.90 1.23 -13.77
N ALA A 177 3.16 1.94 -14.88
CA ALA A 177 2.50 3.22 -15.17
C ALA A 177 0.96 3.08 -15.20
N GLN A 178 0.46 2.01 -15.79
CA GLN A 178 -0.97 1.72 -15.84
C GLN A 178 -1.59 1.46 -14.47
N ILE A 179 -0.90 0.74 -13.58
CA ILE A 179 -1.36 0.49 -12.19
C ILE A 179 -1.38 1.80 -11.39
N LEU A 180 -0.36 2.64 -11.53
CA LEU A 180 -0.30 3.92 -10.83
C LEU A 180 -1.42 4.87 -11.28
N HIS A 181 -1.66 4.94 -12.60
CA HIS A 181 -2.75 5.75 -13.15
C HIS A 181 -4.12 5.26 -12.66
N LEU A 182 -4.33 3.94 -12.66
CA LEU A 182 -5.55 3.31 -12.12
C LEU A 182 -5.75 3.65 -10.64
N LEU A 183 -4.71 3.49 -9.80
CA LEU A 183 -4.80 3.79 -8.38
C LEU A 183 -5.11 5.27 -8.11
N ALA A 184 -4.41 6.17 -8.81
CA ALA A 184 -4.66 7.61 -8.72
C ALA A 184 -6.11 7.97 -9.12
N GLY A 185 -6.63 7.37 -10.20
CA GLY A 185 -8.03 7.53 -10.61
C GLY A 185 -9.01 7.08 -9.54
N ILE A 186 -8.83 5.87 -9.02
CA ILE A 186 -9.67 5.29 -7.96
C ILE A 186 -9.68 6.18 -6.71
N CYS A 187 -8.49 6.60 -6.23
CA CYS A 187 -8.39 7.42 -5.02
C CYS A 187 -9.13 8.76 -5.19
N ARG A 188 -9.01 9.41 -6.36
CA ARG A 188 -9.68 10.68 -6.64
C ARG A 188 -11.20 10.52 -6.75
N GLU A 189 -11.67 9.54 -7.54
CA GLU A 189 -13.10 9.34 -7.81
C GLU A 189 -13.87 8.93 -6.56
N SER A 190 -13.30 8.03 -5.76
CA SER A 190 -13.93 7.50 -4.55
C SER A 190 -13.58 8.27 -3.29
N ARG A 191 -12.71 9.29 -3.37
CA ARG A 191 -12.11 9.98 -2.21
C ARG A 191 -11.49 9.00 -1.21
N THR A 192 -10.96 7.90 -1.71
CA THR A 192 -10.26 6.88 -0.91
C THR A 192 -8.87 7.39 -0.59
N SER A 193 -8.49 7.39 0.68
CA SER A 193 -7.14 7.71 1.12
C SER A 193 -6.21 6.51 0.90
N ALA A 194 -4.90 6.74 0.74
CA ALA A 194 -3.98 5.62 0.59
C ALA A 194 -2.66 5.84 1.34
N ILE A 195 -2.07 4.76 1.85
CA ILE A 195 -0.65 4.70 2.22
C ILE A 195 0.04 3.85 1.17
N PHE A 196 0.97 4.45 0.45
CA PHE A 196 1.66 3.84 -0.68
C PHE A 196 3.15 3.63 -0.36
N VAL A 197 3.55 2.37 -0.20
CA VAL A 197 4.94 1.98 0.03
C VAL A 197 5.62 1.71 -1.31
N SER A 198 6.76 2.36 -1.52
CA SER A 198 7.63 2.11 -2.67
C SER A 198 9.09 2.41 -2.32
N HIS A 199 10.02 1.76 -3.02
CA HIS A 199 11.43 2.14 -3.03
C HIS A 199 11.76 3.05 -4.23
N ASP A 200 10.82 3.22 -5.19
CA ASP A 200 10.97 4.13 -6.33
C ASP A 200 10.44 5.52 -5.96
N LEU A 201 11.38 6.46 -5.78
CA LEU A 201 11.05 7.85 -5.44
C LEU A 201 10.39 8.61 -6.59
N ALA A 202 10.62 8.22 -7.84
CA ALA A 202 9.95 8.83 -8.98
C ALA A 202 8.44 8.50 -8.96
N VAL A 203 8.10 7.27 -8.58
CA VAL A 203 6.72 6.84 -8.37
C VAL A 203 6.07 7.61 -7.22
N ILE A 204 6.76 7.72 -6.08
CA ILE A 204 6.28 8.48 -4.90
C ILE A 204 6.00 9.94 -5.29
N ARG A 205 6.93 10.59 -5.98
CA ARG A 205 6.79 11.98 -6.43
C ARG A 205 5.58 12.18 -7.36
N CYS A 206 5.33 11.21 -8.23
CA CYS A 206 4.26 11.30 -9.23
C CYS A 206 2.87 11.04 -8.63
N LEU A 207 2.77 10.15 -7.63
CA LEU A 207 1.51 9.63 -7.11
C LEU A 207 1.09 10.27 -5.78
N CYS A 208 2.07 10.56 -4.89
CA CYS A 208 1.79 10.88 -3.49
C CYS A 208 1.76 12.38 -3.23
N ASP A 209 0.87 12.81 -2.34
CA ASP A 209 0.78 14.22 -1.89
C ASP A 209 1.91 14.54 -0.90
N ARG A 210 2.12 13.64 0.06
CA ARG A 210 3.19 13.71 1.06
C ARG A 210 3.98 12.41 1.09
N VAL A 211 5.19 12.48 1.63
CA VAL A 211 6.07 11.32 1.80
C VAL A 211 6.73 11.33 3.17
N MET A 212 6.85 10.14 3.72
CA MET A 212 7.65 9.80 4.91
C MET A 212 8.85 8.98 4.47
N ILE A 213 10.05 9.41 4.86
CA ILE A 213 11.29 8.66 4.62
C ILE A 213 11.65 7.90 5.88
N LEU A 214 11.66 6.57 5.78
CA LEU A 214 12.06 5.68 6.88
C LEU A 214 13.48 5.16 6.70
N ARG A 215 14.23 5.15 7.81
CA ARG A 215 15.55 4.52 7.91
C ARG A 215 15.69 3.80 9.24
N ASP A 216 16.14 2.55 9.21
CA ASP A 216 16.41 1.74 10.41
C ASP A 216 15.26 1.73 11.43
N GLY A 217 14.00 1.75 10.92
CA GLY A 217 12.79 1.75 11.73
C GLY A 217 12.38 3.12 12.29
N ALA A 218 13.05 4.20 11.93
CA ALA A 218 12.73 5.55 12.38
C ALA A 218 12.30 6.45 11.22
N LEU A 219 11.44 7.44 11.50
CA LEU A 219 11.11 8.52 10.58
C LEU A 219 12.31 9.50 10.53
N VAL A 220 12.83 9.74 9.32
CA VAL A 220 13.97 10.64 9.08
C VAL A 220 13.51 11.98 8.55
N GLU A 221 12.63 11.97 7.56
CA GLU A 221 12.12 13.19 6.93
C GLU A 221 10.66 12.99 6.49
N GLU A 222 9.88 14.07 6.58
CA GLU A 222 8.48 14.09 6.16
C GLU A 222 8.14 15.46 5.56
N GLY A 223 7.33 15.46 4.51
CA GLY A 223 6.86 16.68 3.87
C GLY A 223 6.07 16.40 2.60
N SER A 224 5.77 17.44 1.80
CA SER A 224 5.19 17.21 0.48
C SER A 224 6.16 16.38 -0.37
N ALA A 225 5.62 15.47 -1.19
CA ALA A 225 6.46 14.57 -2.00
C ALA A 225 7.41 15.36 -2.90
N GLU A 226 6.94 16.46 -3.49
CA GLU A 226 7.76 17.34 -4.32
C GLU A 226 8.93 17.96 -3.53
N GLN A 227 8.68 18.50 -2.33
CA GLN A 227 9.73 19.15 -1.53
C GLN A 227 10.78 18.16 -1.05
N VAL A 228 10.34 17.02 -0.48
CA VAL A 228 11.26 16.02 0.09
C VAL A 228 12.14 15.38 -0.99
N ILE A 229 11.61 15.18 -2.21
CA ILE A 229 12.35 14.53 -3.29
C ILE A 229 13.21 15.52 -4.06
N CYS A 230 12.72 16.75 -4.34
CA CYS A 230 13.48 17.73 -5.13
C CYS A 230 14.42 18.58 -4.26
N GLN A 231 14.13 18.78 -2.99
CA GLN A 231 14.90 19.61 -2.06
C GLN A 231 15.06 18.91 -0.70
N PRO A 232 15.65 17.70 -0.67
CA PRO A 232 15.83 16.95 0.57
C PRO A 232 16.69 17.72 1.58
N LYS A 233 16.27 17.73 2.84
CA LYS A 233 16.98 18.40 3.92
C LYS A 233 17.95 17.44 4.60
N GLU A 234 17.49 16.21 4.86
CA GLU A 234 18.24 15.22 5.58
C GLU A 234 19.34 14.56 4.72
N PRO A 235 20.56 14.35 5.24
CA PRO A 235 21.65 13.74 4.48
C PRO A 235 21.33 12.35 3.93
N TYR A 236 20.52 11.58 4.65
CA TYR A 236 20.07 10.26 4.20
C TYR A 236 19.13 10.37 3.00
N THR A 237 18.16 11.28 3.06
CA THR A 237 17.21 11.51 1.95
C THR A 237 17.96 11.96 0.70
N LYS A 238 18.98 12.84 0.83
CA LYS A 238 19.84 13.26 -0.28
C LYS A 238 20.49 12.06 -0.96
N LYS A 239 21.16 11.20 -0.17
CA LYS A 239 21.78 9.98 -0.71
C LYS A 239 20.77 9.04 -1.38
N LEU A 240 19.56 8.91 -0.82
CA LEU A 240 18.51 8.08 -1.39
C LEU A 240 18.03 8.63 -2.74
N VAL A 241 17.88 9.94 -2.87
CA VAL A 241 17.51 10.61 -4.12
C VAL A 241 18.62 10.49 -5.16
N ASP A 242 19.88 10.78 -4.78
CA ASP A 242 21.04 10.71 -5.68
C ASP A 242 21.21 9.29 -6.25
N SER A 243 21.03 8.25 -5.45
CA SER A 243 21.13 6.86 -5.91
C SER A 243 20.09 6.47 -6.98
N VAL A 244 18.94 7.14 -7.01
CA VAL A 244 17.90 6.93 -8.04
C VAL A 244 18.22 7.71 -9.31
N LEU A 245 18.87 8.86 -9.19
CA LEU A 245 19.23 9.70 -10.35
C LEU A 245 20.42 9.13 -11.11
N GLU A 246 21.45 8.60 -10.44
CA GLU A 246 22.63 7.98 -11.05
C GLU A 246 22.30 6.76 -11.94
N ILE A 247 21.22 6.02 -11.63
CA ILE A 247 20.78 4.86 -12.44
C ILE A 247 20.18 5.30 -13.81
N LYS A 248 19.82 6.58 -13.98
CA LYS A 248 19.13 7.09 -15.21
C LYS A 248 20.03 7.74 -16.24
N GLU A 249 21.32 7.96 -15.99
CA GLU A 249 22.25 8.36 -17.03
C GLU A 249 22.81 7.11 -17.73
N PRO A 250 22.46 6.84 -19.02
CA PRO A 250 23.20 5.85 -19.78
C PRO A 250 24.63 6.39 -19.91
N GLU A 251 25.63 5.55 -19.57
CA GLU A 251 27.01 5.83 -19.92
C GLU A 251 27.07 6.14 -21.42
N ASN A 252 27.23 7.40 -21.78
CA ASN A 252 27.68 7.79 -23.09
C ASN A 252 29.15 7.36 -23.18
N GLY A 253 29.37 6.10 -23.54
CA GLY A 253 30.66 5.60 -23.96
C GLY A 253 31.07 6.22 -25.27
N PRO A 254 32.38 6.42 -25.49
CA PRO A 254 32.96 7.12 -26.63
C PRO A 254 32.75 6.42 -27.96
#